data_9043b9acdaa490470560945bc6cbf9e9
#
_entry.id   9043b9acdaa490470560945bc6cbf9e9
#
_cell.length_a   1.000
_cell.length_b   1.000
_cell.length_c   1.000
_cell.angle_alpha   90.00
_cell.angle_beta   90.00
_cell.angle_gamma   90.00
#
_symmetry.space_group_name_H-M   'P 1'
#
loop_
_entity.id
_entity.type
_entity.pdbx_description
1 polymer ?
#
loop_
_entity_poly.entity_id
_entity_poly.type
_entity_poly.pdbx_seq_one_letter_code
_entity_poly.pdbx_strand_id
1 'polypeptide(L)'
;MTNDYWDNSIELDKLAELSIKTGVALQPGQDLIITSSLEAAPLVRRLAYHAYKQGGGIVTPLYTDPEVTLLRYENAQKSSFDKATDWLYDGIGVAFDNNTARLAIVGEDPLLLSGQDPEDIGRANKAVSKASSPMRERITRFDVNWNIIAWPGAQWAKRVFPNMTAEVAQKELANAIFKASRVDGPDPVGAWKAHNVNLQKR
;
A
#
# COMPACT_ATOMS: atom_id res chain seq x y z
N MET A 1 15.83 -6.60 -13.53
CA MET A 1 16.99 -6.69 -12.64
C MET A 1 16.47 -6.75 -11.22
N THR A 2 16.72 -7.87 -10.53
CA THR A 2 16.40 -8.01 -9.09
C THR A 2 17.29 -7.03 -8.34
N ASN A 3 16.70 -6.14 -7.55
CA ASN A 3 17.46 -5.23 -6.71
C ASN A 3 17.85 -6.02 -5.43
N ASP A 4 19.07 -6.53 -5.42
CA ASP A 4 19.61 -7.41 -4.36
C ASP A 4 19.46 -6.81 -2.94
N TYR A 5 19.44 -5.49 -2.82
CA TYR A 5 19.21 -4.80 -1.55
C TYR A 5 17.83 -5.12 -0.95
N TRP A 6 16.76 -5.04 -1.76
CA TRP A 6 15.43 -5.31 -1.26
C TRP A 6 15.19 -6.81 -1.02
N ASP A 7 15.81 -7.67 -1.82
CA ASP A 7 15.67 -9.12 -1.71
C ASP A 7 16.31 -9.67 -0.41
N ASN A 8 17.30 -8.98 0.16
CA ASN A 8 18.01 -9.39 1.38
C ASN A 8 17.72 -8.51 2.61
N SER A 9 16.79 -7.55 2.55
CA SER A 9 16.50 -6.66 3.68
C SER A 9 15.74 -7.39 4.80
N ILE A 10 16.37 -7.48 5.97
CA ILE A 10 15.79 -8.03 7.20
C ILE A 10 14.68 -7.12 7.72
N GLU A 11 14.86 -5.80 7.64
CA GLU A 11 13.88 -4.82 8.09
C GLU A 11 12.61 -4.88 7.24
N LEU A 12 12.75 -5.12 5.93
CA LEU A 12 11.61 -5.28 5.04
C LEU A 12 10.81 -6.54 5.39
N ASP A 13 11.49 -7.63 5.75
CA ASP A 13 10.84 -8.86 6.20
C ASP A 13 10.10 -8.65 7.53
N LYS A 14 10.74 -7.97 8.50
CA LYS A 14 10.10 -7.59 9.78
C LYS A 14 8.89 -6.67 9.57
N LEU A 15 8.95 -5.73 8.61
CA LEU A 15 7.83 -4.87 8.26
C LEU A 15 6.65 -5.69 7.73
N ALA A 16 6.92 -6.66 6.86
CA ALA A 16 5.91 -7.55 6.34
C ALA A 16 5.29 -8.41 7.45
N GLU A 17 6.10 -9.03 8.29
CA GLU A 17 5.62 -9.83 9.44
C GLU A 17 4.75 -9.00 10.38
N LEU A 18 5.22 -7.82 10.78
CA LEU A 18 4.48 -6.91 11.65
C LEU A 18 3.14 -6.51 11.03
N SER A 19 3.14 -6.20 9.73
CA SER A 19 1.94 -5.76 9.01
C SER A 19 0.87 -6.86 8.96
N ILE A 20 1.26 -8.11 8.81
CA ILE A 20 0.34 -9.25 8.81
C ILE A 20 -0.13 -9.59 10.22
N LYS A 21 0.80 -9.73 11.19
CA LYS A 21 0.47 -10.19 12.54
C LYS A 21 -0.25 -9.15 13.40
N THR A 22 0.11 -7.87 13.22
CA THR A 22 -0.37 -6.79 14.10
C THR A 22 -1.15 -5.74 13.31
N GLY A 23 -0.65 -5.30 12.17
CA GLY A 23 -1.26 -4.23 11.39
C GLY A 23 -2.65 -4.61 10.89
N VAL A 24 -2.74 -5.62 10.05
CA VAL A 24 -4.01 -6.16 9.55
C VAL A 24 -4.58 -7.23 10.48
N ALA A 25 -3.77 -7.82 11.36
CA ALA A 25 -4.14 -8.90 12.27
C ALA A 25 -4.88 -10.04 11.54
N LEU A 26 -4.27 -10.53 10.45
CA LEU A 26 -4.87 -11.52 9.55
C LEU A 26 -5.28 -12.78 10.31
N GLN A 27 -6.51 -13.24 10.12
CA GLN A 27 -7.03 -14.44 10.77
C GLN A 27 -6.74 -15.69 9.94
N PRO A 28 -6.63 -16.89 10.56
CA PRO A 28 -6.53 -18.14 9.83
C PRO A 28 -7.70 -18.34 8.87
N GLY A 29 -7.41 -18.73 7.64
CA GLY A 29 -8.37 -18.90 6.55
C GLY A 29 -8.87 -17.61 5.92
N GLN A 30 -8.52 -16.44 6.45
CA GLN A 30 -8.96 -15.15 5.91
C GLN A 30 -8.17 -14.79 4.64
N ASP A 31 -8.88 -14.37 3.59
CA ASP A 31 -8.28 -13.86 2.36
C ASP A 31 -7.72 -12.44 2.56
N LEU A 32 -6.77 -12.05 1.71
CA LEU A 32 -6.10 -10.75 1.78
C LEU A 32 -5.99 -10.11 0.40
N ILE A 33 -6.54 -8.91 0.24
CA ILE A 33 -6.26 -8.05 -0.92
C ILE A 33 -5.11 -7.10 -0.56
N ILE A 34 -4.08 -7.05 -1.41
CA ILE A 34 -2.95 -6.11 -1.30
C ILE A 34 -2.99 -5.16 -2.49
N THR A 35 -3.22 -3.86 -2.27
CA THR A 35 -3.09 -2.83 -3.31
C THR A 35 -1.71 -2.17 -3.23
N SER A 36 -1.03 -2.02 -4.37
CA SER A 36 0.38 -1.59 -4.41
C SER A 36 0.78 -1.08 -5.78
N SER A 37 1.83 -0.26 -5.87
CA SER A 37 2.54 -0.06 -7.12
C SER A 37 3.42 -1.27 -7.46
N LEU A 38 3.75 -1.43 -8.74
CA LEU A 38 4.67 -2.49 -9.21
C LEU A 38 6.04 -2.42 -8.52
N GLU A 39 6.52 -1.22 -8.19
CA GLU A 39 7.81 -1.01 -7.53
C GLU A 39 7.89 -1.72 -6.17
N ALA A 40 6.78 -1.83 -5.45
CA ALA A 40 6.73 -2.47 -4.14
C ALA A 40 6.54 -4.00 -4.19
N ALA A 41 6.66 -4.64 -5.34
CA ALA A 41 6.53 -6.10 -5.47
C ALA A 41 7.44 -6.90 -4.52
N PRO A 42 8.68 -6.48 -4.18
CA PRO A 42 9.49 -7.17 -3.16
C PRO A 42 8.81 -7.23 -1.79
N LEU A 43 8.14 -6.16 -1.37
CA LEU A 43 7.38 -6.14 -0.10
C LEU A 43 6.11 -7.00 -0.20
N VAL A 44 5.39 -6.93 -1.32
CA VAL A 44 4.18 -7.75 -1.55
C VAL A 44 4.47 -9.24 -1.42
N ARG A 45 5.60 -9.71 -1.97
CA ARG A 45 6.01 -11.13 -1.86
C ARG A 45 6.24 -11.55 -0.42
N ARG A 46 6.86 -10.70 0.41
CA ARG A 46 7.05 -10.99 1.85
C ARG A 46 5.74 -10.97 2.62
N LEU A 47 4.87 -10.02 2.33
CA LEU A 47 3.53 -9.98 2.93
C LEU A 47 2.75 -11.27 2.62
N ALA A 48 2.78 -11.73 1.38
CA ALA A 48 2.15 -12.99 0.98
C ALA A 48 2.76 -14.19 1.72
N TYR A 49 4.10 -14.24 1.83
CA TYR A 49 4.80 -15.27 2.59
C TYR A 49 4.32 -15.31 4.05
N HIS A 50 4.31 -14.16 4.74
CA HIS A 50 3.88 -14.10 6.14
C HIS A 50 2.38 -14.36 6.30
N ALA A 51 1.53 -13.94 5.34
CA ALA A 51 0.12 -14.25 5.34
C ALA A 51 -0.14 -15.76 5.29
N TYR A 52 0.52 -16.46 4.37
CA TYR A 52 0.41 -17.93 4.28
C TYR A 52 1.01 -18.64 5.49
N LYS A 53 2.11 -18.14 6.03
CA LYS A 53 2.72 -18.68 7.27
C LYS A 53 1.79 -18.54 8.48
N GLN A 54 0.94 -17.53 8.50
CA GLN A 54 -0.07 -17.32 9.55
C GLN A 54 -1.36 -18.11 9.31
N GLY A 55 -1.42 -18.88 8.23
CA GLY A 55 -2.59 -19.68 7.87
C GLY A 55 -3.64 -18.89 7.11
N GLY A 56 -3.30 -17.75 6.51
CA GLY A 56 -4.18 -16.99 5.65
C GLY A 56 -4.68 -17.77 4.44
N GLY A 57 -5.80 -17.35 3.88
CA GLY A 57 -6.41 -17.89 2.67
C GLY A 57 -5.71 -17.42 1.40
N ILE A 58 -6.47 -16.91 0.43
CA ILE A 58 -5.93 -16.44 -0.85
C ILE A 58 -5.38 -15.01 -0.68
N VAL A 59 -4.13 -14.79 -1.11
CA VAL A 59 -3.55 -13.45 -1.23
C VAL A 59 -3.66 -12.96 -2.66
N THR A 60 -4.42 -11.88 -2.87
CA THR A 60 -4.67 -11.27 -4.18
C THR A 60 -3.96 -9.91 -4.28
N PRO A 61 -2.80 -9.81 -4.97
CA PRO A 61 -2.17 -8.52 -5.22
C PRO A 61 -2.85 -7.80 -6.40
N LEU A 62 -3.17 -6.54 -6.20
CA LEU A 62 -3.66 -5.62 -7.22
C LEU A 62 -2.61 -4.53 -7.43
N TYR A 63 -1.92 -4.59 -8.55
CA TYR A 63 -0.86 -3.64 -8.87
C TYR A 63 -1.36 -2.47 -9.70
N THR A 64 -0.83 -1.29 -9.40
CA THR A 64 -0.93 -0.09 -10.22
C THR A 64 0.43 0.23 -10.83
N ASP A 65 0.41 0.82 -12.02
CA ASP A 65 1.60 1.36 -12.67
C ASP A 65 1.44 2.87 -12.83
N PRO A 66 2.28 3.68 -12.16
CA PRO A 66 2.25 5.14 -12.26
C PRO A 66 2.47 5.64 -13.70
N GLU A 67 3.29 4.95 -14.49
CA GLU A 67 3.53 5.32 -15.89
C GLU A 67 2.28 5.11 -16.75
N VAL A 68 1.57 4.00 -16.55
CA VAL A 68 0.27 3.76 -17.22
C VAL A 68 -0.76 4.81 -16.81
N THR A 69 -0.74 5.24 -15.55
CA THR A 69 -1.59 6.33 -15.07
C THR A 69 -1.26 7.64 -15.81
N LEU A 70 0.02 7.99 -15.91
CA LEU A 70 0.46 9.20 -16.63
C LEU A 70 0.09 9.16 -18.12
N LEU A 71 0.34 8.03 -18.79
CA LEU A 71 -0.02 7.81 -20.18
C LEU A 71 -1.52 8.03 -20.45
N ARG A 72 -2.39 7.69 -19.49
CA ARG A 72 -3.83 7.98 -19.59
C ARG A 72 -4.09 9.48 -19.66
N TYR A 73 -3.47 10.30 -18.82
CA TYR A 73 -3.65 11.74 -18.84
C TYR A 73 -3.07 12.40 -20.09
N GLU A 74 -2.01 11.86 -20.64
CA GLU A 74 -1.35 12.40 -21.83
C GLU A 74 -2.05 12.04 -23.14
N ASN A 75 -2.70 10.87 -23.21
CA ASN A 75 -3.11 10.29 -24.48
C ASN A 75 -4.59 9.91 -24.57
N ALA A 76 -5.30 9.79 -23.45
CA ALA A 76 -6.68 9.32 -23.50
C ALA A 76 -7.66 10.41 -23.89
N GLN A 77 -8.80 10.00 -24.44
CA GLN A 77 -9.89 10.92 -24.73
C GLN A 77 -10.44 11.53 -23.43
N LYS A 78 -10.77 12.82 -23.45
CA LYS A 78 -11.29 13.56 -22.30
C LYS A 78 -12.50 12.89 -21.62
N SER A 79 -13.40 12.26 -22.41
CA SER A 79 -14.55 11.52 -21.89
C SER A 79 -14.19 10.30 -21.02
N SER A 80 -12.95 9.82 -21.10
CA SER A 80 -12.47 8.71 -20.26
C SER A 80 -12.33 9.13 -18.80
N PHE A 81 -12.10 10.43 -18.51
CA PHE A 81 -11.93 10.92 -17.14
C PHE A 81 -13.23 10.93 -16.33
N ASP A 82 -14.38 10.83 -16.99
CA ASP A 82 -15.68 10.69 -16.30
C ASP A 82 -16.00 9.23 -15.92
N LYS A 83 -15.09 8.30 -16.19
CA LYS A 83 -15.29 6.86 -15.97
C LYS A 83 -14.30 6.32 -14.95
N ALA A 84 -14.75 5.35 -14.18
CA ALA A 84 -13.91 4.53 -13.30
C ALA A 84 -14.06 3.05 -13.66
N THR A 85 -13.24 2.22 -13.06
CA THR A 85 -13.28 0.76 -13.22
C THR A 85 -14.25 0.19 -12.20
N ASP A 86 -15.56 0.39 -12.42
CA ASP A 86 -16.62 0.04 -11.46
C ASP A 86 -16.55 -1.43 -11.05
N TRP A 87 -16.38 -2.34 -12.02
CA TRP A 87 -16.27 -3.78 -11.77
C TRP A 87 -15.18 -4.16 -10.76
N LEU A 88 -14.07 -3.40 -10.72
CA LEU A 88 -12.99 -3.64 -9.77
C LEU A 88 -13.42 -3.30 -8.35
N TYR A 89 -14.06 -2.14 -8.16
CA TYR A 89 -14.53 -1.71 -6.85
C TYR A 89 -15.69 -2.55 -6.35
N ASP A 90 -16.58 -2.97 -7.26
CA ASP A 90 -17.66 -3.91 -6.95
C ASP A 90 -17.10 -5.27 -6.53
N GLY A 91 -16.11 -5.80 -7.26
CA GLY A 91 -15.43 -7.05 -6.93
C GLY A 91 -14.73 -7.00 -5.57
N ILE A 92 -14.03 -5.90 -5.27
CA ILE A 92 -13.43 -5.68 -3.94
C ILE A 92 -14.52 -5.60 -2.86
N GLY A 93 -15.64 -4.93 -3.14
CA GLY A 93 -16.78 -4.87 -2.24
C GLY A 93 -17.33 -6.25 -1.88
N VAL A 94 -17.51 -7.11 -2.89
CA VAL A 94 -17.93 -8.52 -2.69
C VAL A 94 -16.90 -9.28 -1.85
N ALA A 95 -15.60 -9.09 -2.09
CA ALA A 95 -14.56 -9.72 -1.29
C ALA A 95 -14.63 -9.28 0.18
N PHE A 96 -14.89 -7.99 0.44
CA PHE A 96 -15.06 -7.48 1.81
C PHE A 96 -16.29 -8.05 2.50
N ASP A 97 -17.41 -8.23 1.77
CA ASP A 97 -18.61 -8.89 2.30
C ASP A 97 -18.35 -10.36 2.67
N ASN A 98 -17.32 -10.97 2.08
CA ASN A 98 -16.81 -12.30 2.42
C ASN A 98 -15.64 -12.28 3.40
N ASN A 99 -15.50 -11.22 4.20
CA ASN A 99 -14.48 -11.08 5.24
C ASN A 99 -13.02 -11.05 4.72
N THR A 100 -12.79 -10.64 3.48
CA THR A 100 -11.43 -10.46 2.96
C THR A 100 -10.77 -9.23 3.61
N ALA A 101 -9.58 -9.40 4.17
CA ALA A 101 -8.79 -8.31 4.75
C ALA A 101 -8.18 -7.42 3.66
N ARG A 102 -7.83 -6.17 4.00
CA ARG A 102 -7.19 -5.21 3.09
C ARG A 102 -5.86 -4.73 3.62
N LEU A 103 -4.83 -4.74 2.77
CA LEU A 103 -3.56 -4.05 3.01
C LEU A 103 -3.25 -3.15 1.81
N ALA A 104 -2.95 -1.87 2.08
CA ALA A 104 -2.50 -0.94 1.05
C ALA A 104 -1.03 -0.57 1.26
N ILE A 105 -0.26 -0.56 0.18
CA ILE A 105 1.11 -0.06 0.18
C ILE A 105 1.11 1.26 -0.58
N VAL A 106 1.52 2.33 0.08
CA VAL A 106 1.66 3.67 -0.49
C VAL A 106 3.13 4.03 -0.63
N GLY A 107 3.49 4.92 -1.54
CA GLY A 107 4.89 5.33 -1.74
C GLY A 107 5.20 5.82 -3.15
N GLU A 108 4.16 6.12 -3.92
CA GLU A 108 4.25 6.66 -5.27
C GLU A 108 4.73 8.13 -5.27
N ASP A 109 5.08 8.66 -6.45
CA ASP A 109 5.44 10.08 -6.61
C ASP A 109 4.22 10.96 -6.30
N PRO A 110 4.24 11.80 -5.26
CA PRO A 110 3.13 12.69 -4.93
C PRO A 110 2.91 13.79 -5.99
N LEU A 111 3.86 14.00 -6.89
CA LEU A 111 3.79 15.00 -7.95
C LEU A 111 3.62 14.38 -9.34
N LEU A 112 3.28 13.10 -9.44
CA LEU A 112 3.13 12.38 -10.71
C LEU A 112 2.27 13.14 -11.73
N LEU A 113 1.17 13.72 -11.29
CA LEU A 113 0.21 14.43 -12.14
C LEU A 113 0.35 15.95 -12.10
N SER A 114 1.42 16.51 -11.52
CA SER A 114 1.57 17.96 -11.35
C SER A 114 1.63 18.75 -12.67
N GLY A 115 1.97 18.10 -13.78
CA GLY A 115 1.99 18.69 -15.12
C GLY A 115 0.71 18.48 -15.92
N GLN A 116 -0.31 17.82 -15.36
CA GLN A 116 -1.56 17.49 -16.05
C GLN A 116 -2.65 18.52 -15.76
N ASP A 117 -3.69 18.54 -16.61
CA ASP A 117 -4.83 19.43 -16.47
C ASP A 117 -5.60 19.16 -15.15
N PRO A 118 -5.68 20.16 -14.24
CA PRO A 118 -6.39 19.97 -12.96
C PRO A 118 -7.87 19.62 -13.11
N GLU A 119 -8.54 20.05 -14.18
CA GLU A 119 -9.95 19.72 -14.44
C GLU A 119 -10.09 18.23 -14.75
N ASP A 120 -9.22 17.66 -15.59
CA ASP A 120 -9.23 16.23 -15.89
C ASP A 120 -8.90 15.38 -14.67
N ILE A 121 -7.94 15.83 -13.83
CA ILE A 121 -7.63 15.20 -12.55
C ILE A 121 -8.86 15.22 -11.63
N GLY A 122 -9.54 16.35 -11.53
CA GLY A 122 -10.75 16.50 -10.73
C GLY A 122 -11.87 15.57 -11.19
N ARG A 123 -12.11 15.46 -12.50
CA ARG A 123 -13.11 14.58 -13.11
C ARG A 123 -12.79 13.10 -12.82
N ALA A 124 -11.56 12.67 -13.06
CA ALA A 124 -11.14 11.31 -12.81
C ALA A 124 -11.25 10.94 -11.32
N ASN A 125 -10.82 11.82 -10.42
CA ASN A 125 -10.94 11.61 -8.98
C ASN A 125 -12.40 11.52 -8.53
N LYS A 126 -13.29 12.33 -9.09
CA LYS A 126 -14.74 12.29 -8.82
C LYS A 126 -15.35 10.96 -9.26
N ALA A 127 -15.01 10.49 -10.47
CA ALA A 127 -15.48 9.20 -10.98
C ALA A 127 -15.01 8.04 -10.09
N VAL A 128 -13.73 7.98 -9.76
CA VAL A 128 -13.14 6.97 -8.86
C VAL A 128 -13.76 7.05 -7.46
N SER A 129 -13.92 8.27 -6.92
CA SER A 129 -14.52 8.46 -5.60
C SER A 129 -15.96 7.93 -5.54
N LYS A 130 -16.76 8.18 -6.58
CA LYS A 130 -18.13 7.65 -6.68
C LYS A 130 -18.14 6.13 -6.76
N ALA A 131 -17.36 5.54 -7.66
CA ALA A 131 -17.30 4.11 -7.86
C ALA A 131 -16.81 3.35 -6.62
N SER A 132 -15.81 3.89 -5.92
CA SER A 132 -15.21 3.25 -4.74
C SER A 132 -15.96 3.51 -3.42
N SER A 133 -16.98 4.38 -3.40
CA SER A 133 -17.68 4.77 -2.16
C SER A 133 -18.24 3.57 -1.39
N PRO A 134 -18.97 2.62 -2.02
CA PRO A 134 -19.54 1.48 -1.29
C PRO A 134 -18.47 0.58 -0.65
N MET A 135 -17.35 0.38 -1.36
CA MET A 135 -16.21 -0.37 -0.84
C MET A 135 -15.55 0.37 0.35
N ARG A 136 -15.33 1.70 0.22
CA ARG A 136 -14.70 2.49 1.29
C ARG A 136 -15.55 2.61 2.54
N GLU A 137 -16.85 2.60 2.42
CA GLU A 137 -17.76 2.61 3.58
C GLU A 137 -17.53 1.41 4.50
N ARG A 138 -17.26 0.22 3.95
CA ARG A 138 -16.94 -0.99 4.74
C ARG A 138 -15.65 -0.81 5.55
N ILE A 139 -14.64 -0.17 4.96
CA ILE A 139 -13.39 0.16 5.64
C ILE A 139 -13.64 1.17 6.77
N THR A 140 -14.40 2.22 6.50
CA THR A 140 -14.69 3.30 7.48
C THR A 140 -15.53 2.81 8.65
N ARG A 141 -16.42 1.84 8.42
CA ARG A 141 -17.23 1.19 9.47
C ARG A 141 -16.47 0.12 10.24
N PHE A 142 -15.22 -0.18 9.86
CA PHE A 142 -14.43 -1.30 10.41
C PHE A 142 -15.10 -2.67 10.21
N ASP A 143 -15.87 -2.82 9.13
CA ASP A 143 -16.46 -4.11 8.74
C ASP A 143 -15.40 -5.12 8.30
N VAL A 144 -14.23 -4.63 7.89
CA VAL A 144 -13.05 -5.42 7.52
C VAL A 144 -11.81 -4.93 8.27
N ASN A 145 -10.90 -5.83 8.57
CA ASN A 145 -9.59 -5.46 9.08
C ASN A 145 -8.72 -4.92 7.94
N TRP A 146 -8.04 -3.81 8.20
CA TRP A 146 -7.22 -3.15 7.19
C TRP A 146 -5.97 -2.52 7.77
N ASN A 147 -4.97 -2.35 6.92
CA ASN A 147 -3.73 -1.64 7.25
C ASN A 147 -3.22 -0.86 6.04
N ILE A 148 -2.47 0.20 6.29
CA ILE A 148 -1.72 0.96 5.29
C ILE A 148 -0.27 1.01 5.74
N ILE A 149 0.65 0.65 4.85
CA ILE A 149 2.09 0.72 5.07
C ILE A 149 2.76 1.46 3.93
N ALA A 150 4.00 1.89 4.14
CA ALA A 150 4.74 2.63 3.15
C ALA A 150 5.81 1.76 2.47
N TRP A 151 5.99 1.99 1.17
CA TRP A 151 7.14 1.57 0.38
C TRP A 151 8.01 2.81 0.09
N PRO A 152 9.35 2.72 0.20
CA PRO A 152 10.23 3.85 -0.13
C PRO A 152 10.36 4.00 -1.65
N GLY A 153 9.31 4.49 -2.32
CA GLY A 153 9.30 4.71 -3.76
C GLY A 153 10.42 5.64 -4.20
N ALA A 154 11.05 5.34 -5.35
CA ALA A 154 12.24 6.06 -5.81
C ALA A 154 11.98 7.55 -6.03
N GLN A 155 10.84 7.90 -6.63
CA GLN A 155 10.47 9.30 -6.89
C GLN A 155 10.10 10.02 -5.58
N TRP A 156 9.35 9.39 -4.69
CA TRP A 156 9.07 9.96 -3.37
C TRP A 156 10.37 10.20 -2.59
N ALA A 157 11.28 9.24 -2.57
CA ALA A 157 12.58 9.39 -1.92
C ALA A 157 13.38 10.59 -2.46
N LYS A 158 13.37 10.76 -3.78
CA LYS A 158 14.05 11.88 -4.43
C LYS A 158 13.44 13.24 -4.08
N ARG A 159 12.12 13.29 -3.80
CA ARG A 159 11.46 14.51 -3.30
C ARG A 159 11.85 14.83 -1.87
N VAL A 160 11.97 13.82 -1.02
CA VAL A 160 12.37 14.00 0.39
C VAL A 160 13.86 14.36 0.52
N PHE A 161 14.71 13.74 -0.30
CA PHE A 161 16.16 13.90 -0.27
C PHE A 161 16.72 14.36 -1.63
N PRO A 162 16.43 15.60 -2.07
CA PRO A 162 16.73 16.06 -3.43
C PRO A 162 18.22 16.10 -3.76
N ASN A 163 19.09 16.26 -2.76
CA ASN A 163 20.54 16.39 -2.90
C ASN A 163 21.28 15.04 -2.90
N MET A 164 20.59 13.91 -2.71
CA MET A 164 21.17 12.58 -2.72
C MET A 164 21.01 11.91 -4.08
N THR A 165 21.82 10.90 -4.38
CA THR A 165 21.53 10.01 -5.53
C THR A 165 20.22 9.25 -5.28
N ALA A 166 19.55 8.79 -6.35
CA ALA A 166 18.28 8.11 -6.21
C ALA A 166 18.35 6.88 -5.27
N GLU A 167 19.43 6.10 -5.40
CA GLU A 167 19.67 4.91 -4.58
C GLU A 167 19.85 5.25 -3.09
N VAL A 168 20.68 6.27 -2.80
CA VAL A 168 20.93 6.71 -1.41
C VAL A 168 19.66 7.30 -0.82
N ALA A 169 18.93 8.15 -1.56
CA ALA A 169 17.68 8.74 -1.13
C ALA A 169 16.64 7.65 -0.77
N GLN A 170 16.55 6.61 -1.60
CA GLN A 170 15.61 5.50 -1.37
C GLN A 170 15.96 4.70 -0.12
N LYS A 171 17.24 4.44 0.13
CA LYS A 171 17.71 3.78 1.36
C LYS A 171 17.44 4.64 2.60
N GLU A 172 17.68 5.95 2.54
CA GLU A 172 17.37 6.84 3.67
C GLU A 172 15.87 6.93 3.95
N LEU A 173 15.03 6.95 2.91
CA LEU A 173 13.58 6.90 3.09
C LEU A 173 13.15 5.56 3.71
N ALA A 174 13.75 4.44 3.28
CA ALA A 174 13.51 3.13 3.88
C ALA A 174 13.85 3.11 5.37
N ASN A 175 15.03 3.63 5.74
CA ASN A 175 15.45 3.74 7.14
C ASN A 175 14.46 4.55 7.98
N ALA A 176 13.94 5.66 7.43
CA ALA A 176 12.93 6.47 8.10
C ALA A 176 11.61 5.70 8.29
N ILE A 177 11.15 4.96 7.28
CA ILE A 177 9.96 4.11 7.34
C ILE A 177 10.14 2.99 8.38
N PHE A 178 11.29 2.30 8.36
CA PHE A 178 11.59 1.22 9.30
C PHE A 178 11.62 1.71 10.74
N LYS A 179 12.24 2.86 10.98
CA LYS A 179 12.26 3.49 12.30
C LYS A 179 10.86 3.91 12.77
N ALA A 180 10.07 4.55 11.90
CA ALA A 180 8.70 4.94 12.21
C ALA A 180 7.80 3.72 12.49
N SER A 181 8.03 2.62 11.76
CA SER A 181 7.34 1.34 11.95
C SER A 181 7.92 0.49 13.09
N ARG A 182 8.99 0.94 13.76
CA ARG A 182 9.68 0.23 14.85
C ARG A 182 10.23 -1.15 14.46
N VAL A 183 10.56 -1.35 13.19
CA VAL A 183 11.10 -2.63 12.68
C VAL A 183 12.63 -2.66 12.70
N ASP A 184 13.27 -1.55 13.03
CA ASP A 184 14.71 -1.43 13.29
C ASP A 184 15.17 -2.12 14.59
N GLY A 185 14.23 -2.45 15.49
CA GLY A 185 14.48 -3.18 16.73
C GLY A 185 14.45 -4.71 16.59
N PRO A 186 14.81 -5.43 17.68
CA PRO A 186 14.83 -6.90 17.68
C PRO A 186 13.44 -7.54 17.71
N ASP A 187 12.44 -6.89 18.31
CA ASP A 187 11.06 -7.39 18.47
C ASP A 187 10.02 -6.31 18.11
N PRO A 188 9.73 -6.10 16.84
CA PRO A 188 8.73 -5.12 16.41
C PRO A 188 7.32 -5.39 16.94
N VAL A 189 6.91 -6.65 16.99
CA VAL A 189 5.57 -7.05 17.47
C VAL A 189 5.39 -6.71 18.95
N GLY A 190 6.38 -7.03 19.78
CA GLY A 190 6.38 -6.66 21.20
C GLY A 190 6.43 -5.15 21.40
N ALA A 191 7.22 -4.42 20.63
CA ALA A 191 7.30 -2.96 20.66
C ALA A 191 5.95 -2.29 20.35
N TRP A 192 5.20 -2.80 19.37
CA TRP A 192 3.85 -2.30 19.05
C TRP A 192 2.82 -2.68 20.11
N LYS A 193 2.87 -3.88 20.68
CA LYS A 193 2.01 -4.24 21.82
C LYS A 193 2.20 -3.29 22.98
N ALA A 194 3.45 -3.01 23.37
CA ALA A 194 3.76 -2.05 24.44
C ALA A 194 3.30 -0.62 24.10
N HIS A 195 3.46 -0.20 22.84
CA HIS A 195 3.01 1.10 22.37
C HIS A 195 1.48 1.22 22.46
N ASN A 196 0.72 0.22 22.02
CA ASN A 196 -0.74 0.20 22.09
C ASN A 196 -1.25 0.30 23.55
N VAL A 197 -0.62 -0.42 24.48
CA VAL A 197 -0.94 -0.28 25.91
C VAL A 197 -0.76 1.15 26.40
N ASN A 198 0.30 1.85 25.95
CA ASN A 198 0.55 3.24 26.32
C ASN A 198 -0.45 4.22 25.69
N LEU A 199 -0.92 3.95 24.46
CA LEU A 199 -1.94 4.76 23.80
C LEU A 199 -3.31 4.65 24.51
N GLN A 200 -3.67 3.46 24.97
CA GLN A 200 -4.94 3.24 25.70
C GLN A 200 -4.98 3.88 27.09
N LYS A 201 -3.84 4.28 27.64
CA LYS A 201 -3.75 4.98 28.95
C LYS A 201 -3.92 6.50 28.85
N ARG A 202 -4.01 7.04 27.63
CA ARG A 202 -4.17 8.49 27.36
C ARG A 202 -5.60 8.85 27.01
#